data_3bc49a5f7dee6608c48b1f36250840e1
#
_entry.id   3bc49a5f7dee6608c48b1f36250840e1
#
_cell.length_a   1.000
_cell.length_b   1.000
_cell.length_c   1.000
_cell.angle_alpha   90.00
_cell.angle_beta   90.00
_cell.angle_gamma   90.00
#
_symmetry.space_group_name_H-M   'P 1'
#
loop_
_entity.id
_entity.type
_entity.pdbx_description
1 polymer ?
#
loop_
_entity_poly.entity_id
_entity_poly.type
_entity_poly.pdbx_seq_one_letter_code
_entity_poly.pdbx_strand_id
1 'polypeptide(L)'
;MALELRQNLKLTQQLVMTPQLQQAIKLLQLSRLELIETINQELEANPVLEEVTAGELDQQHERSGDSGAAETQEWGQETVPELASSEDAKTPWDKEAVKETNWQEVWDDEYRRALPSYSFEEKEAPNYENIVASSSDLPDHLIWQLQMSDLDENQRHIAQHIIGNLDKDGYLKATVQEIAEACSASDEDVEAVLSRVQEFDPVGVAARDLRECLLIQIRHLGIDDPLVQELVSEHLHQVELHNYQQIAKATGRSPEEVVQAIEVIKSLEPRPGRAFSSEATQYVVPDIYVYKVDDEYVVSLNEEEMPNLRISPYYKEAVKNGKAPDEAREFIQEKMKSALWLIKSIHQRKKTIFKVTQSIVKFQREFLDKGIAYLKPLVLRDVAEDVGMHESTISRVTSNKYVHTPQGIFELKYFFSTGLPRRDGAPEVASQSVKEKIKRLIESEDPVKPYSDKQIVEILAKDNIKIARRTVAKYRDLMGILPSSRRKRPKV
;
A
#
# COMPACT_ATOMS: atom_id res chain seq x y z
N MET A 1 -37.85 -64.02 1.28
CA MET A 1 -37.22 -62.76 0.81
C MET A 1 -36.16 -62.36 1.81
N ALA A 2 -34.90 -62.61 1.51
CA ALA A 2 -33.78 -62.25 2.36
C ALA A 2 -33.29 -60.88 1.95
N LEU A 3 -33.29 -59.92 2.87
CA LEU A 3 -32.75 -58.56 2.68
C LEU A 3 -31.24 -58.63 2.91
N GLU A 4 -30.44 -58.56 1.84
CA GLU A 4 -28.98 -58.35 1.89
C GLU A 4 -28.69 -56.85 2.21
N LEU A 5 -28.22 -56.60 3.42
CA LEU A 5 -27.65 -55.31 3.84
C LEU A 5 -26.25 -55.16 3.23
N ARG A 6 -26.09 -54.45 2.13
CA ARG A 6 -24.77 -54.04 1.63
C ARG A 6 -24.32 -52.76 2.34
N GLN A 7 -23.35 -52.91 3.25
CA GLN A 7 -22.63 -51.76 3.82
C GLN A 7 -21.66 -51.20 2.78
N ASN A 8 -21.97 -49.98 2.26
CA ASN A 8 -21.02 -49.20 1.48
C ASN A 8 -20.16 -48.37 2.45
N LEU A 9 -19.00 -48.87 2.79
CA LEU A 9 -17.95 -48.10 3.46
C LEU A 9 -17.41 -47.04 2.47
N LYS A 10 -17.91 -45.79 2.54
CA LYS A 10 -17.24 -44.64 1.94
C LYS A 10 -16.09 -44.23 2.84
N LEU A 11 -14.89 -44.61 2.48
CA LEU A 11 -13.64 -44.05 3.03
C LEU A 11 -13.54 -42.59 2.57
N THR A 12 -14.02 -41.65 3.36
CA THR A 12 -13.72 -40.24 3.23
C THR A 12 -12.34 -40.02 3.83
N GLN A 13 -11.31 -39.94 3.00
CA GLN A 13 -9.99 -39.42 3.40
C GLN A 13 -10.15 -37.94 3.75
N GLN A 14 -10.27 -37.61 5.03
CA GLN A 14 -10.08 -36.25 5.50
C GLN A 14 -8.57 -35.98 5.47
N LEU A 15 -8.15 -35.10 4.57
CA LEU A 15 -6.81 -34.54 4.55
C LEU A 15 -6.63 -33.71 5.84
N VAL A 16 -6.06 -34.33 6.86
CA VAL A 16 -5.64 -33.62 8.06
C VAL A 16 -4.39 -32.83 7.72
N MET A 17 -4.57 -31.50 7.55
CA MET A 17 -3.44 -30.60 7.31
C MET A 17 -2.51 -30.63 8.52
N THR A 18 -1.24 -30.96 8.31
CA THR A 18 -0.23 -30.91 9.37
C THR A 18 0.00 -29.46 9.82
N PRO A 19 0.28 -29.20 11.13
CA PRO A 19 0.55 -27.86 11.64
C PRO A 19 1.65 -27.12 10.86
N GLN A 20 2.68 -27.85 10.43
CA GLN A 20 3.77 -27.29 9.60
C GLN A 20 3.28 -26.78 8.25
N LEU A 21 2.37 -27.48 7.60
CA LEU A 21 1.81 -27.06 6.32
C LEU A 21 0.92 -25.80 6.48
N GLN A 22 0.17 -25.71 7.58
CA GLN A 22 -0.59 -24.50 7.92
C GLN A 22 0.32 -23.30 8.16
N GLN A 23 1.44 -23.49 8.86
CA GLN A 23 2.42 -22.47 9.13
C GLN A 23 3.16 -22.03 7.85
N ALA A 24 3.51 -22.95 6.95
CA ALA A 24 4.07 -22.61 5.63
C ALA A 24 3.11 -21.76 4.77
N ILE A 25 1.82 -22.13 4.77
CA ILE A 25 0.79 -21.35 4.06
C ILE A 25 0.63 -19.95 4.69
N LYS A 26 0.66 -19.85 6.01
CA LYS A 26 0.61 -18.56 6.73
C LYS A 26 1.82 -17.69 6.34
N LEU A 27 3.04 -18.26 6.33
CA LEU A 27 4.25 -17.56 5.92
C LEU A 27 4.16 -16.98 4.49
N LEU A 28 3.48 -17.64 3.55
CA LEU A 28 3.30 -17.12 2.20
C LEU A 28 2.42 -15.85 2.16
N GLN A 29 1.45 -15.72 3.08
CA GLN A 29 0.50 -14.60 3.11
C GLN A 29 1.02 -13.37 3.83
N LEU A 30 1.93 -13.53 4.80
CA LEU A 30 2.44 -12.43 5.63
C LEU A 30 3.00 -11.29 4.77
N SER A 31 2.78 -10.06 5.21
CA SER A 31 3.48 -8.89 4.70
C SER A 31 4.98 -8.96 5.05
N ARG A 32 5.78 -8.03 4.55
CA ARG A 32 7.20 -7.96 4.87
C ARG A 32 7.43 -7.72 6.37
N LEU A 33 6.76 -6.74 6.95
CA LEU A 33 6.87 -6.40 8.37
C LEU A 33 6.45 -7.56 9.27
N GLU A 34 5.30 -8.17 9.00
CA GLU A 34 4.83 -9.35 9.74
C GLU A 34 5.80 -10.54 9.64
N LEU A 35 6.48 -10.69 8.48
CA LEU A 35 7.49 -11.73 8.32
C LEU A 35 8.72 -11.47 9.19
N ILE A 36 9.22 -10.23 9.21
CA ILE A 36 10.35 -9.83 10.06
C ILE A 36 10.00 -10.06 11.53
N GLU A 37 8.79 -9.68 11.95
CA GLU A 37 8.32 -9.90 13.32
C GLU A 37 8.26 -11.40 13.67
N THR A 38 7.72 -12.24 12.79
CA THR A 38 7.69 -13.70 13.01
C THR A 38 9.09 -14.31 13.03
N ILE A 39 10.03 -13.81 12.22
CA ILE A 39 11.42 -14.26 12.25
C ILE A 39 12.07 -13.88 13.59
N ASN A 40 11.87 -12.66 14.07
CA ASN A 40 12.41 -12.21 15.35
C ASN A 40 11.85 -13.04 16.52
N GLN A 41 10.56 -13.35 16.52
CA GLN A 41 9.94 -14.24 17.51
C GLN A 41 10.56 -15.65 17.48
N GLU A 42 10.85 -16.20 16.29
CA GLU A 42 11.51 -17.50 16.16
C GLU A 42 12.99 -17.44 16.56
N LEU A 43 13.70 -16.33 16.33
CA LEU A 43 15.07 -16.11 16.81
C LEU A 43 15.15 -16.12 18.35
N GLU A 44 14.18 -15.48 19.02
CA GLU A 44 14.08 -15.51 20.49
C GLU A 44 13.73 -16.91 21.02
N ALA A 45 12.85 -17.65 20.31
CA ALA A 45 12.39 -18.97 20.75
C ALA A 45 13.37 -20.11 20.42
N ASN A 46 14.27 -19.90 19.47
CA ASN A 46 15.17 -20.95 18.95
C ASN A 46 16.65 -20.55 19.06
N PRO A 47 17.37 -21.01 20.08
CA PRO A 47 18.78 -20.62 20.31
C PRO A 47 19.73 -21.15 19.24
N VAL A 48 19.29 -22.03 18.35
CA VAL A 48 20.09 -22.60 17.25
C VAL A 48 20.14 -21.70 16.03
N LEU A 49 19.21 -20.74 15.91
CA LEU A 49 19.16 -19.74 14.85
C LEU A 49 20.03 -18.54 15.21
N GLU A 50 20.83 -18.07 14.27
CA GLU A 50 21.63 -16.86 14.36
C GLU A 50 21.35 -15.97 13.16
N GLU A 51 21.37 -14.67 13.38
CA GLU A 51 21.36 -13.67 12.32
C GLU A 51 22.81 -13.40 11.89
N VAL A 52 23.06 -13.42 10.59
CA VAL A 52 24.36 -13.09 10.01
C VAL A 52 24.40 -11.58 9.74
N THR A 53 25.24 -10.87 10.48
CA THR A 53 25.50 -9.45 10.21
C THR A 53 26.35 -9.29 8.94
N ALA A 54 26.13 -8.21 8.18
CA ALA A 54 26.83 -7.95 6.90
C ALA A 54 28.36 -8.02 7.03
N GLY A 55 28.93 -7.60 8.16
CA GLY A 55 30.37 -7.63 8.42
C GLY A 55 30.98 -9.04 8.58
N GLU A 56 30.17 -10.06 8.91
CA GLU A 56 30.65 -11.45 8.98
C GLU A 56 30.69 -12.16 7.62
N LEU A 57 29.87 -11.69 6.69
CA LEU A 57 29.86 -12.19 5.32
C LEU A 57 31.16 -11.83 4.57
N ASP A 58 31.67 -10.61 4.77
CA ASP A 58 32.90 -10.14 4.13
C ASP A 58 34.15 -10.89 4.65
N GLN A 59 34.22 -11.19 5.96
CA GLN A 59 35.35 -11.95 6.53
C GLN A 59 35.41 -13.41 6.08
N GLN A 60 34.28 -14.02 5.69
CA GLN A 60 34.26 -15.38 5.13
C GLN A 60 34.71 -15.41 3.67
N HIS A 61 34.47 -14.34 2.90
CA HIS A 61 34.93 -14.23 1.51
C HIS A 61 36.46 -14.06 1.42
N GLU A 62 37.08 -13.30 2.31
CA GLU A 62 38.55 -13.16 2.34
C GLU A 62 39.26 -14.46 2.68
N ARG A 63 38.66 -15.35 3.46
CA ARG A 63 39.24 -16.65 3.82
C ARG A 63 39.12 -17.74 2.75
N SER A 64 38.22 -17.59 1.78
CA SER A 64 38.00 -18.54 0.69
C SER A 64 38.62 -18.15 -0.64
N GLY A 65 39.31 -16.98 -0.72
CA GLY A 65 39.87 -16.39 -1.93
C GLY A 65 41.20 -16.99 -2.43
N ASP A 66 41.78 -17.98 -1.75
CA ASP A 66 43.09 -18.55 -2.12
C ASP A 66 43.04 -20.03 -2.59
N SER A 67 42.21 -20.32 -3.59
CA SER A 67 42.46 -21.48 -4.47
C SER A 67 41.48 -21.55 -5.65
N GLY A 68 42.01 -21.34 -6.88
CA GLY A 68 41.58 -22.05 -8.09
C GLY A 68 40.73 -21.30 -9.10
N ALA A 69 41.41 -20.82 -10.10
CA ALA A 69 41.09 -20.71 -11.54
C ALA A 69 39.64 -20.86 -12.02
N ALA A 70 39.26 -19.86 -12.81
CA ALA A 70 38.03 -19.74 -13.61
C ALA A 70 37.86 -20.90 -14.61
N GLU A 71 36.71 -21.53 -14.57
CA GLU A 71 36.11 -22.19 -15.73
C GLU A 71 34.73 -21.64 -15.98
N THR A 72 34.61 -20.92 -17.07
CA THR A 72 33.35 -20.50 -17.70
C THR A 72 32.66 -21.75 -18.26
N GLN A 73 31.55 -22.16 -17.67
CA GLN A 73 30.65 -23.14 -18.28
C GLN A 73 29.33 -22.51 -18.69
N GLU A 74 29.07 -22.66 -20.00
CA GLU A 74 27.83 -22.30 -20.69
C GLU A 74 26.60 -23.01 -20.08
N TRP A 75 25.51 -22.29 -20.04
CA TRP A 75 24.19 -22.80 -19.65
C TRP A 75 23.67 -23.82 -20.68
N GLY A 76 23.94 -25.11 -20.44
CA GLY A 76 23.32 -26.20 -21.16
C GLY A 76 21.89 -26.45 -20.65
N GLN A 77 20.97 -26.55 -21.62
CA GLN A 77 19.61 -27.02 -21.44
C GLN A 77 19.57 -28.38 -20.74
N GLU A 78 19.16 -28.43 -19.48
CA GLU A 78 18.78 -29.69 -18.86
C GLU A 78 17.31 -29.99 -19.18
N THR A 79 17.15 -31.06 -19.94
CA THR A 79 15.90 -31.71 -20.26
C THR A 79 15.19 -32.19 -18.99
N VAL A 80 13.96 -31.70 -18.82
CA VAL A 80 13.01 -32.14 -17.79
C VAL A 80 12.66 -33.63 -18.07
N PRO A 81 12.81 -34.58 -17.12
CA PRO A 81 12.25 -35.89 -17.28
C PRO A 81 10.72 -35.84 -17.24
N GLU A 82 10.13 -36.33 -18.30
CA GLU A 82 8.71 -36.56 -18.47
C GLU A 82 8.19 -37.51 -17.38
N LEU A 83 7.42 -36.97 -16.42
CA LEU A 83 6.74 -37.79 -15.41
C LEU A 83 5.49 -38.38 -16.02
N ALA A 84 5.58 -39.65 -16.38
CA ALA A 84 4.46 -40.48 -16.75
C ALA A 84 3.38 -40.48 -15.66
N SER A 85 2.14 -40.33 -16.09
CA SER A 85 0.93 -40.50 -15.31
C SER A 85 0.84 -41.90 -14.71
N SER A 86 1.04 -42.05 -13.42
CA SER A 86 0.58 -43.19 -12.65
C SER A 86 -0.02 -42.72 -11.33
N GLU A 87 -1.22 -43.19 -11.10
CA GLU A 87 -2.06 -43.01 -9.91
C GLU A 87 -1.35 -43.66 -8.69
N ASP A 88 -0.52 -42.88 -8.02
CA ASP A 88 -0.07 -43.10 -6.63
C ASP A 88 0.72 -41.85 -6.19
N ALA A 89 0.00 -40.74 -6.00
CA ALA A 89 0.56 -39.53 -5.44
C ALA A 89 0.81 -39.71 -3.94
N LYS A 90 1.88 -40.40 -3.59
CA LYS A 90 2.53 -40.24 -2.29
C LYS A 90 3.18 -38.88 -2.25
N THR A 91 2.74 -38.09 -1.26
CA THR A 91 3.25 -36.74 -1.02
C THR A 91 4.78 -36.74 -0.87
N PRO A 92 5.52 -35.70 -1.38
CA PRO A 92 6.98 -35.62 -1.35
C PRO A 92 7.61 -35.48 0.05
N TRP A 93 6.91 -35.86 1.08
CA TRP A 93 7.27 -35.64 2.49
C TRP A 93 7.43 -36.94 3.28
N ASP A 94 7.58 -38.07 2.64
CA ASP A 94 7.82 -39.32 3.34
C ASP A 94 9.19 -39.30 4.04
N LYS A 95 9.16 -39.70 5.30
CA LYS A 95 10.26 -39.66 6.28
C LYS A 95 11.56 -40.37 5.85
N GLU A 96 11.56 -41.11 4.76
CA GLU A 96 12.73 -41.83 4.24
C GLU A 96 13.61 -40.97 3.31
N ALA A 97 13.05 -40.00 2.59
CA ALA A 97 13.81 -39.09 1.73
C ALA A 97 14.72 -38.12 2.49
N VAL A 98 14.49 -37.95 3.79
CA VAL A 98 15.28 -37.04 4.66
C VAL A 98 16.59 -37.69 5.11
N LYS A 99 16.77 -39.01 4.96
CA LYS A 99 17.96 -39.74 5.47
C LYS A 99 19.14 -39.81 4.49
N GLU A 100 18.91 -39.60 3.20
CA GLU A 100 19.97 -39.85 2.19
C GLU A 100 20.43 -38.60 1.39
N THR A 101 19.80 -37.46 1.56
CA THR A 101 20.27 -36.29 0.86
C THR A 101 21.40 -35.63 1.65
N ASN A 102 22.58 -35.56 1.05
CA ASN A 102 23.74 -34.89 1.62
C ASN A 102 23.53 -33.37 1.55
N TRP A 103 22.85 -32.84 2.56
CA TRP A 103 22.43 -31.45 2.65
C TRP A 103 23.58 -30.44 2.62
N GLN A 104 24.81 -30.89 2.83
CA GLN A 104 26.01 -30.05 2.77
C GLN A 104 26.35 -29.65 1.33
N GLU A 105 26.20 -30.52 0.34
CA GLU A 105 26.50 -30.20 -1.05
C GLU A 105 25.47 -29.27 -1.69
N VAL A 106 24.18 -29.41 -1.32
CA VAL A 106 23.11 -28.55 -1.81
C VAL A 106 23.24 -27.12 -1.27
N TRP A 107 23.78 -26.95 -0.05
CA TRP A 107 23.96 -25.64 0.58
C TRP A 107 25.18 -24.87 0.06
N ASP A 108 26.27 -25.55 -0.19
CA ASP A 108 27.50 -24.91 -0.67
C ASP A 108 27.35 -24.39 -2.13
N ASP A 109 26.54 -25.06 -2.93
CA ASP A 109 26.37 -24.72 -4.35
C ASP A 109 25.37 -23.56 -4.56
N GLU A 110 24.29 -23.48 -3.77
CA GLU A 110 23.27 -22.44 -3.88
C GLU A 110 23.72 -21.12 -3.19
N TYR A 111 24.54 -21.23 -2.12
CA TYR A 111 25.07 -20.07 -1.40
C TYR A 111 26.18 -19.34 -2.17
N ARG A 112 26.95 -20.05 -2.99
CA ARG A 112 28.01 -19.46 -3.85
C ARG A 112 27.48 -18.65 -5.02
N ARG A 113 26.25 -18.90 -5.48
CA ARG A 113 25.67 -18.24 -6.68
C ARG A 113 24.90 -16.95 -6.37
N ALA A 114 24.65 -16.61 -5.11
CA ALA A 114 23.67 -15.60 -4.72
C ALA A 114 24.23 -14.24 -4.28
N LEU A 115 25.55 -14.02 -4.31
CA LEU A 115 26.11 -12.77 -3.77
C LEU A 115 26.71 -11.86 -4.86
N PRO A 116 26.07 -10.74 -5.21
CA PRO A 116 26.76 -9.65 -5.89
C PRO A 116 27.67 -8.95 -4.87
N SER A 117 28.97 -8.85 -5.17
CA SER A 117 29.93 -8.11 -4.37
C SER A 117 29.67 -6.60 -4.53
N TYR A 118 29.00 -6.00 -3.56
CA TYR A 118 29.00 -4.55 -3.39
C TYR A 118 30.08 -4.17 -2.38
N SER A 119 31.09 -3.46 -2.84
CA SER A 119 32.03 -2.77 -1.95
C SER A 119 31.32 -1.57 -1.32
N PHE A 120 30.99 -1.66 -0.07
CA PHE A 120 30.55 -0.51 0.73
C PHE A 120 31.77 0.32 1.07
N GLU A 121 31.90 1.51 0.49
CA GLU A 121 32.74 2.56 1.06
C GLU A 121 32.09 2.99 2.39
N GLU A 122 32.80 2.86 3.50
CA GLU A 122 32.41 3.44 4.78
C GLU A 122 32.30 4.97 4.63
N LYS A 123 31.11 5.45 4.34
CA LYS A 123 30.79 6.87 4.48
C LYS A 123 30.56 7.15 5.95
N GLU A 124 31.31 8.10 6.51
CA GLU A 124 31.08 8.65 7.84
C GLU A 124 29.57 8.92 8.02
N ALA A 125 28.98 8.37 9.07
CA ALA A 125 27.55 8.55 9.35
C ALA A 125 27.24 10.05 9.43
N PRO A 126 26.30 10.57 8.64
CA PRO A 126 25.95 11.98 8.70
C PRO A 126 25.46 12.33 10.10
N ASN A 127 25.90 13.47 10.60
CA ASN A 127 25.49 13.94 11.93
C ASN A 127 24.02 14.37 11.87
N TYR A 128 23.10 13.47 12.25
CA TYR A 128 21.65 13.65 12.17
C TYR A 128 21.13 14.78 13.06
N GLU A 129 21.84 15.15 14.12
CA GLU A 129 21.45 16.24 15.02
C GLU A 129 21.36 17.60 14.31
N ASN A 130 22.13 17.81 13.25
CA ASN A 130 22.12 19.05 12.48
C ASN A 130 21.10 19.04 11.32
N ILE A 131 20.46 17.89 11.04
CA ILE A 131 19.58 17.70 9.88
C ILE A 131 18.11 17.65 10.30
N VAL A 132 17.82 17.24 11.54
CA VAL A 132 16.45 17.15 12.04
C VAL A 132 15.94 18.56 12.35
N ALA A 133 15.23 19.17 11.40
CA ALA A 133 14.43 20.36 11.67
C ALA A 133 13.21 19.93 12.50
N SER A 134 12.97 20.58 13.65
CA SER A 134 11.74 20.39 14.40
C SER A 134 10.57 20.91 13.51
N SER A 135 9.67 20.03 13.13
CA SER A 135 8.40 20.45 12.50
C SER A 135 7.57 21.12 13.59
N SER A 136 7.29 22.42 13.45
CA SER A 136 6.36 23.09 14.33
C SER A 136 4.93 22.72 13.94
N ASP A 137 4.21 22.07 14.84
CA ASP A 137 2.80 21.74 14.64
C ASP A 137 1.93 23.02 14.81
N LEU A 138 0.68 22.97 14.31
CA LEU A 138 -0.26 24.07 14.43
C LEU A 138 -0.41 24.61 15.88
N PRO A 139 -0.57 23.76 16.91
CA PRO A 139 -0.64 24.21 18.28
C PRO A 139 0.60 24.99 18.74
N ASP A 140 1.79 24.53 18.40
CA ASP A 140 3.04 25.18 18.77
C ASP A 140 3.16 26.58 18.14
N HIS A 141 2.78 26.70 16.87
CA HIS A 141 2.75 27.97 16.17
C HIS A 141 1.77 28.97 16.80
N LEU A 142 0.56 28.51 17.15
CA LEU A 142 -0.45 29.34 17.81
C LEU A 142 -0.05 29.74 19.25
N ILE A 143 0.58 28.84 20.01
CA ILE A 143 1.12 29.15 21.34
C ILE A 143 2.23 30.19 21.25
N TRP A 144 3.08 30.12 20.24
CA TRP A 144 4.09 31.15 20.00
C TRP A 144 3.46 32.51 19.71
N GLN A 145 2.42 32.59 18.87
CA GLN A 145 1.67 33.82 18.62
C GLN A 145 0.95 34.35 19.87
N LEU A 146 0.39 33.44 20.68
CA LEU A 146 -0.24 33.77 21.95
C LEU A 146 0.73 34.44 22.93
N GLN A 147 1.97 33.97 22.98
CA GLN A 147 3.01 34.59 23.82
C GLN A 147 3.39 36.00 23.38
N MET A 148 3.25 36.29 22.07
CA MET A 148 3.51 37.63 21.50
C MET A 148 2.33 38.56 21.60
N SER A 149 1.14 38.05 21.93
CA SER A 149 -0.09 38.86 22.04
C SER A 149 -0.22 39.55 23.41
N ASP A 150 -0.86 40.73 23.44
CA ASP A 150 -1.17 41.49 24.65
C ASP A 150 -2.45 40.99 25.33
N LEU A 151 -2.45 39.73 25.80
CA LEU A 151 -3.56 39.13 26.53
C LEU A 151 -3.22 39.02 28.02
N ASP A 152 -4.23 39.17 28.88
CA ASP A 152 -4.11 38.96 30.32
C ASP A 152 -3.85 37.48 30.65
N GLU A 153 -3.31 37.21 31.83
CA GLU A 153 -2.93 35.86 32.25
C GLU A 153 -4.12 34.90 32.23
N ASN A 154 -5.30 35.33 32.65
CA ASN A 154 -6.54 34.56 32.57
C ASN A 154 -6.96 34.28 31.11
N GLN A 155 -6.84 35.28 30.26
CA GLN A 155 -7.15 35.14 28.83
C GLN A 155 -6.18 34.20 28.13
N ARG A 156 -4.90 34.24 28.48
CA ARG A 156 -3.90 33.30 27.98
C ARG A 156 -4.22 31.84 28.36
N HIS A 157 -4.68 31.64 29.59
CA HIS A 157 -5.09 30.31 30.04
C HIS A 157 -6.29 29.78 29.22
N ILE A 158 -7.29 30.62 29.00
CA ILE A 158 -8.44 30.27 28.15
C ILE A 158 -7.98 29.98 26.70
N ALA A 159 -7.11 30.81 26.13
CA ALA A 159 -6.60 30.64 24.78
C ALA A 159 -5.78 29.34 24.64
N GLN A 160 -4.99 28.96 25.64
CA GLN A 160 -4.29 27.66 25.64
C GLN A 160 -5.25 26.47 25.62
N HIS A 161 -6.35 26.55 26.39
CA HIS A 161 -7.40 25.52 26.33
C HIS A 161 -8.09 25.45 24.97
N ILE A 162 -8.36 26.59 24.32
CA ILE A 162 -8.91 26.64 22.96
C ILE A 162 -7.95 25.98 21.99
N ILE A 163 -6.65 26.35 22.02
CA ILE A 163 -5.62 25.79 21.11
C ILE A 163 -5.45 24.29 21.34
N GLY A 164 -5.49 23.82 22.59
CA GLY A 164 -5.39 22.38 22.90
C GLY A 164 -6.58 21.54 22.41
N ASN A 165 -7.73 22.16 22.13
CA ASN A 165 -8.93 21.47 21.64
C ASN A 165 -9.16 21.65 20.12
N LEU A 166 -8.14 22.11 19.37
CA LEU A 166 -8.20 22.21 17.91
C LEU A 166 -7.98 20.84 17.25
N ASP A 167 -8.65 20.67 16.12
CA ASP A 167 -8.40 19.55 15.23
C ASP A 167 -7.20 19.85 14.31
N LYS A 168 -6.70 18.81 13.63
CA LYS A 168 -5.63 18.92 12.60
C LYS A 168 -5.99 19.89 11.47
N ASP A 169 -7.28 20.02 11.17
CA ASP A 169 -7.79 20.94 10.14
C ASP A 169 -7.88 22.39 10.66
N GLY A 170 -7.69 22.64 11.96
CA GLY A 170 -7.77 23.96 12.62
C GLY A 170 -9.13 24.31 13.16
N TYR A 171 -10.10 23.39 13.22
CA TYR A 171 -11.43 23.60 13.79
C TYR A 171 -11.49 23.31 15.28
N LEU A 172 -12.32 24.10 16.01
CA LEU A 172 -12.58 23.89 17.42
C LEU A 172 -13.57 22.75 17.62
N LYS A 173 -13.17 21.68 18.33
CA LYS A 173 -14.04 20.55 18.65
C LYS A 173 -14.85 20.74 19.91
N ALA A 174 -14.29 21.46 20.91
CA ALA A 174 -14.94 21.68 22.17
C ALA A 174 -16.00 22.78 22.06
N THR A 175 -17.07 22.66 22.82
CA THR A 175 -18.09 23.72 22.96
C THR A 175 -17.58 24.82 23.87
N VAL A 176 -18.12 26.06 23.69
CA VAL A 176 -17.78 27.21 24.55
C VAL A 176 -18.03 26.91 26.03
N GLN A 177 -19.12 26.17 26.33
CA GLN A 177 -19.50 25.78 27.69
C GLN A 177 -18.46 24.82 28.31
N GLU A 178 -17.98 23.83 27.58
CA GLU A 178 -16.93 22.89 28.07
C GLU A 178 -15.63 23.62 28.39
N ILE A 179 -15.27 24.62 27.59
CA ILE A 179 -14.06 25.43 27.83
C ILE A 179 -14.29 26.36 29.03
N ALA A 180 -15.46 26.96 29.16
CA ALA A 180 -15.82 27.84 30.29
C ALA A 180 -15.79 27.05 31.62
N GLU A 181 -16.33 25.83 31.66
CA GLU A 181 -16.28 24.96 32.83
C GLU A 181 -14.84 24.56 33.17
N ALA A 182 -14.01 24.20 32.16
CA ALA A 182 -12.63 23.80 32.36
C ALA A 182 -11.75 24.93 32.90
N CYS A 183 -11.99 26.17 32.45
CA CYS A 183 -11.22 27.35 32.86
C CYS A 183 -11.86 28.09 34.04
N SER A 184 -13.05 27.72 34.49
CA SER A 184 -13.84 28.44 35.50
C SER A 184 -14.08 29.92 35.10
N ALA A 185 -14.32 30.16 33.82
CA ALA A 185 -14.51 31.47 33.22
C ALA A 185 -15.99 31.64 32.78
N SER A 186 -16.40 32.91 32.46
CA SER A 186 -17.72 33.13 31.89
C SER A 186 -17.74 32.81 30.40
N ASP A 187 -18.89 32.43 29.84
CA ASP A 187 -19.05 32.16 28.41
C ASP A 187 -18.69 33.41 27.57
N GLU A 188 -18.98 34.61 28.07
CA GLU A 188 -18.66 35.88 27.43
C GLU A 188 -17.14 36.10 27.31
N ASP A 189 -16.37 35.76 28.33
CA ASP A 189 -14.90 35.88 28.33
C ASP A 189 -14.30 34.89 27.34
N VAL A 190 -14.85 33.64 27.29
CA VAL A 190 -14.38 32.62 26.32
C VAL A 190 -14.65 33.07 24.89
N GLU A 191 -15.84 33.65 24.60
CA GLU A 191 -16.14 34.15 23.26
C GLU A 191 -15.28 35.37 22.87
N ALA A 192 -14.95 36.24 23.79
CA ALA A 192 -14.05 37.36 23.54
C ALA A 192 -12.62 36.87 23.20
N VAL A 193 -12.12 35.90 23.96
CA VAL A 193 -10.80 35.28 23.69
C VAL A 193 -10.82 34.46 22.37
N LEU A 194 -11.91 33.74 22.12
CA LEU A 194 -12.07 32.97 20.88
C LEU A 194 -11.98 33.88 19.65
N SER A 195 -12.66 35.04 19.68
CA SER A 195 -12.60 36.02 18.59
C SER A 195 -11.17 36.54 18.34
N ARG A 196 -10.36 36.68 19.39
CA ARG A 196 -8.93 37.04 19.25
C ARG A 196 -8.08 35.92 18.66
N VAL A 197 -8.30 34.68 19.09
CA VAL A 197 -7.59 33.51 18.55
C VAL A 197 -7.94 33.29 17.07
N GLN A 198 -9.16 33.56 16.66
CA GLN A 198 -9.61 33.47 15.27
C GLN A 198 -8.91 34.46 14.31
N GLU A 199 -8.31 35.55 14.84
CA GLU A 199 -7.50 36.50 14.09
C GLU A 199 -6.04 36.05 13.90
N PHE A 200 -5.60 35.00 14.59
CA PHE A 200 -4.23 34.50 14.47
C PHE A 200 -3.98 33.91 13.09
N ASP A 201 -2.70 33.76 12.72
CA ASP A 201 -2.27 33.06 11.51
C ASP A 201 -2.13 31.56 11.76
N PRO A 202 -2.84 30.71 11.03
CA PRO A 202 -3.67 30.97 9.84
C PRO A 202 -5.07 31.51 10.17
N VAL A 203 -5.50 32.51 9.41
CA VAL A 203 -6.78 33.19 9.61
C VAL A 203 -7.96 32.24 9.50
N GLY A 204 -8.88 32.32 10.46
CA GLY A 204 -10.03 31.41 10.53
C GLY A 204 -9.77 30.12 11.31
N VAL A 205 -8.64 30.03 11.99
CA VAL A 205 -8.35 28.97 12.98
C VAL A 205 -9.34 29.07 14.15
N ALA A 206 -9.60 28.00 14.85
CA ALA A 206 -10.56 27.91 15.96
C ALA A 206 -12.02 28.23 15.58
N ALA A 207 -12.37 28.22 14.30
CA ALA A 207 -13.75 28.28 13.88
C ALA A 207 -14.50 27.01 14.28
N ARG A 208 -15.79 27.17 14.64
CA ARG A 208 -16.68 26.04 15.00
C ARG A 208 -17.14 25.24 13.76
N ASP A 209 -17.43 25.99 12.68
CA ASP A 209 -17.94 25.46 11.43
C ASP A 209 -17.23 26.09 10.22
N LEU A 210 -17.32 25.39 9.06
CA LEU A 210 -16.81 25.90 7.79
C LEU A 210 -17.37 27.29 7.44
N ARG A 211 -18.64 27.55 7.73
CA ARG A 211 -19.28 28.83 7.51
C ARG A 211 -18.58 29.94 8.29
N GLU A 212 -18.34 29.74 9.58
CA GLU A 212 -17.65 30.71 10.44
C GLU A 212 -16.23 30.95 9.95
N CYS A 213 -15.48 29.91 9.60
CA CYS A 213 -14.12 29.99 9.06
C CYS A 213 -14.06 30.89 7.83
N LEU A 214 -14.92 30.64 6.84
CA LEU A 214 -14.98 31.45 5.61
C LEU A 214 -15.39 32.90 5.86
N LEU A 215 -16.34 33.13 6.77
CA LEU A 215 -16.76 34.50 7.12
C LEU A 215 -15.64 35.31 7.81
N ILE A 216 -14.84 34.67 8.66
CA ILE A 216 -13.67 35.29 9.29
C ILE A 216 -12.64 35.68 8.22
N GLN A 217 -12.33 34.76 7.29
CA GLN A 217 -11.40 35.04 6.21
C GLN A 217 -11.89 36.17 5.29
N ILE A 218 -13.18 36.19 4.93
CA ILE A 218 -13.79 37.25 4.13
C ILE A 218 -13.62 38.62 4.80
N ARG A 219 -13.87 38.70 6.13
CA ARG A 219 -13.69 39.93 6.91
C ARG A 219 -12.22 40.36 6.94
N HIS A 220 -11.32 39.44 7.17
CA HIS A 220 -9.89 39.72 7.23
C HIS A 220 -9.32 40.19 5.89
N LEU A 221 -9.77 39.60 4.77
CA LEU A 221 -9.38 40.00 3.41
C LEU A 221 -10.04 41.28 2.94
N GLY A 222 -10.97 41.86 3.71
CA GLY A 222 -11.70 43.08 3.35
C GLY A 222 -12.58 42.91 2.11
N ILE A 223 -13.17 41.73 1.90
CA ILE A 223 -14.07 41.45 0.78
C ILE A 223 -15.47 41.94 1.17
N ASP A 224 -15.82 43.16 0.76
CA ASP A 224 -17.10 43.79 1.11
C ASP A 224 -18.24 43.45 0.11
N ASP A 225 -18.15 42.35 -0.59
CA ASP A 225 -19.21 41.89 -1.49
C ASP A 225 -20.34 41.21 -0.70
N PRO A 226 -21.53 41.82 -0.61
CA PRO A 226 -22.67 41.27 0.14
C PRO A 226 -23.12 39.91 -0.45
N LEU A 227 -22.93 39.70 -1.76
CA LEU A 227 -23.29 38.44 -2.40
C LEU A 227 -22.41 37.29 -1.89
N VAL A 228 -21.10 37.50 -1.70
CA VAL A 228 -20.18 36.50 -1.18
C VAL A 228 -20.55 36.10 0.25
N GLN A 229 -20.88 37.09 1.09
CA GLN A 229 -21.31 36.87 2.47
C GLN A 229 -22.64 36.11 2.55
N GLU A 230 -23.62 36.46 1.71
CA GLU A 230 -24.92 35.77 1.61
C GLU A 230 -24.76 34.33 1.15
N LEU A 231 -23.90 34.08 0.15
CA LEU A 231 -23.62 32.74 -0.35
C LEU A 231 -23.00 31.83 0.72
N VAL A 232 -22.08 32.36 1.53
CA VAL A 232 -21.44 31.59 2.61
C VAL A 232 -22.40 31.36 3.77
N SER A 233 -23.27 32.35 4.10
CA SER A 233 -24.17 32.26 5.25
C SER A 233 -25.39 31.38 4.99
N GLU A 234 -25.99 31.40 3.78
CA GLU A 234 -27.28 30.73 3.54
C GLU A 234 -27.22 29.65 2.45
N HIS A 235 -26.31 29.79 1.47
CA HIS A 235 -26.31 28.97 0.26
C HIS A 235 -25.11 28.06 0.11
N LEU A 236 -24.29 27.83 1.14
CA LEU A 236 -23.07 27.05 1.07
C LEU A 236 -23.32 25.63 0.56
N HIS A 237 -24.39 24.96 1.00
CA HIS A 237 -24.75 23.63 0.52
C HIS A 237 -25.14 23.61 -0.98
N GLN A 238 -25.76 24.68 -1.48
CA GLN A 238 -26.10 24.79 -2.91
C GLN A 238 -24.85 25.05 -3.76
N VAL A 239 -23.86 25.77 -3.22
CA VAL A 239 -22.55 25.98 -3.82
C VAL A 239 -21.82 24.63 -3.95
N GLU A 240 -21.84 23.78 -2.92
CA GLU A 240 -21.30 22.42 -2.94
C GLU A 240 -21.95 21.54 -4.03
N LEU A 241 -23.26 21.66 -4.19
CA LEU A 241 -24.01 20.93 -5.21
C LEU A 241 -23.85 21.51 -6.62
N HIS A 242 -23.12 22.62 -6.80
CA HIS A 242 -22.96 23.33 -8.08
C HIS A 242 -24.29 23.79 -8.73
N ASN A 243 -25.29 24.13 -7.92
CA ASN A 243 -26.62 24.56 -8.39
C ASN A 243 -26.71 26.05 -8.67
N TYR A 244 -25.87 26.59 -9.56
CA TYR A 244 -25.76 28.00 -9.87
C TYR A 244 -27.10 28.67 -10.26
N GLN A 245 -27.98 27.95 -10.97
CA GLN A 245 -29.27 28.49 -11.38
C GLN A 245 -30.27 28.69 -10.22
N GLN A 246 -30.20 27.81 -9.21
CA GLN A 246 -31.04 27.95 -8.00
C GLN A 246 -30.54 29.10 -7.14
N ILE A 247 -29.23 29.25 -7.01
CA ILE A 247 -28.59 30.34 -6.29
C ILE A 247 -28.97 31.67 -6.97
N ALA A 248 -28.81 31.79 -8.29
CA ALA A 248 -29.14 33.00 -9.03
C ALA A 248 -30.63 33.41 -8.89
N LYS A 249 -31.55 32.43 -8.79
CA LYS A 249 -32.96 32.70 -8.53
C LYS A 249 -33.25 33.13 -7.10
N ALA A 250 -32.53 32.55 -6.12
CA ALA A 250 -32.71 32.86 -4.71
C ALA A 250 -32.17 34.27 -4.36
N THR A 251 -30.98 34.61 -4.88
CA THR A 251 -30.31 35.89 -4.64
C THR A 251 -30.78 37.00 -5.59
N GLY A 252 -31.54 36.67 -6.67
CA GLY A 252 -31.98 37.62 -7.66
C GLY A 252 -30.87 38.24 -8.52
N ARG A 253 -29.68 37.64 -8.51
CA ARG A 253 -28.50 38.12 -9.24
C ARG A 253 -28.27 37.36 -10.54
N SER A 254 -27.45 37.92 -11.42
CA SER A 254 -27.09 37.22 -12.67
C SER A 254 -26.27 35.96 -12.41
N PRO A 255 -26.42 34.93 -13.23
CA PRO A 255 -25.59 33.71 -13.08
C PRO A 255 -24.07 33.96 -13.18
N GLU A 256 -23.68 35.00 -13.92
CA GLU A 256 -22.28 35.41 -14.09
C GLU A 256 -21.68 36.00 -12.79
N GLU A 257 -22.42 36.87 -12.11
CA GLU A 257 -22.04 37.42 -10.79
C GLU A 257 -21.93 36.31 -9.74
N VAL A 258 -22.85 35.33 -9.75
CA VAL A 258 -22.81 34.18 -8.85
C VAL A 258 -21.56 33.32 -9.09
N VAL A 259 -21.16 33.13 -10.35
CA VAL A 259 -19.92 32.38 -10.67
C VAL A 259 -18.68 33.11 -10.18
N GLN A 260 -18.62 34.44 -10.37
CA GLN A 260 -17.50 35.25 -9.86
C GLN A 260 -17.40 35.20 -8.33
N ALA A 261 -18.52 35.32 -7.63
CA ALA A 261 -18.56 35.21 -6.18
C ALA A 261 -18.12 33.82 -5.68
N ILE A 262 -18.50 32.75 -6.39
CA ILE A 262 -18.06 31.40 -6.08
C ILE A 262 -16.56 31.18 -6.36
N GLU A 263 -15.98 31.84 -7.36
CA GLU A 263 -14.53 31.83 -7.59
C GLU A 263 -13.78 32.50 -6.44
N VAL A 264 -14.30 33.56 -5.90
CA VAL A 264 -13.75 34.19 -4.69
C VAL A 264 -13.83 33.23 -3.50
N ILE A 265 -14.95 32.55 -3.27
CA ILE A 265 -15.10 31.57 -2.20
C ILE A 265 -14.10 30.39 -2.38
N LYS A 266 -13.85 29.95 -3.61
CA LYS A 266 -12.87 28.90 -3.90
C LYS A 266 -11.43 29.31 -3.66
N SER A 267 -11.12 30.58 -3.65
CA SER A 267 -9.76 31.08 -3.32
C SER A 267 -9.48 31.08 -1.82
N LEU A 268 -10.52 30.94 -0.97
CA LEU A 268 -10.39 30.85 0.48
C LEU A 268 -9.95 29.46 0.92
N GLU A 269 -9.28 29.37 2.08
CA GLU A 269 -8.78 28.11 2.64
C GLU A 269 -9.82 27.47 3.57
N PRO A 270 -10.51 26.39 3.17
CA PRO A 270 -11.50 25.73 4.00
C PRO A 270 -10.90 24.99 5.21
N ARG A 271 -9.59 24.74 5.21
CA ARG A 271 -8.87 24.00 6.27
C ARG A 271 -7.58 24.71 6.63
N PRO A 272 -7.66 25.73 7.49
CA PRO A 272 -6.50 26.58 7.80
C PRO A 272 -5.33 25.80 8.44
N GLY A 273 -5.61 24.75 9.21
CA GLY A 273 -4.58 23.91 9.85
C GLY A 273 -3.76 23.04 8.90
N ARG A 274 -4.19 22.87 7.64
CA ARG A 274 -3.54 21.95 6.70
C ARG A 274 -2.07 22.30 6.40
N ALA A 275 -1.74 23.60 6.40
CA ALA A 275 -0.36 24.06 6.13
C ALA A 275 0.64 23.59 7.20
N PHE A 276 0.17 23.35 8.44
CA PHE A 276 0.95 22.94 9.60
C PHE A 276 0.81 21.43 9.91
N SER A 277 -0.09 20.73 9.20
CA SER A 277 -0.27 19.29 9.38
C SER A 277 0.90 18.56 8.71
N SER A 278 1.92 18.22 9.48
CA SER A 278 3.00 17.34 9.07
C SER A 278 2.58 15.88 9.20
N GLU A 279 1.55 15.45 8.45
CA GLU A 279 1.29 14.02 8.36
C GLU A 279 2.47 13.36 7.67
N ALA A 280 3.24 12.58 8.43
CA ALA A 280 4.36 11.81 7.88
C ALA A 280 3.81 10.91 6.77
N THR A 281 4.24 11.18 5.55
CA THR A 281 3.87 10.38 4.38
C THR A 281 4.40 8.97 4.58
N GLN A 282 3.52 7.99 4.74
CA GLN A 282 3.94 6.59 4.84
C GLN A 282 4.34 6.11 3.44
N TYR A 283 5.63 5.93 3.23
CA TYR A 283 6.14 5.37 1.99
C TYR A 283 5.95 3.85 1.99
N VAL A 284 5.33 3.35 0.93
CA VAL A 284 5.21 1.91 0.70
C VAL A 284 6.51 1.41 0.12
N VAL A 285 7.24 0.59 0.87
CA VAL A 285 8.46 -0.08 0.39
C VAL A 285 8.04 -1.27 -0.47
N PRO A 286 8.46 -1.34 -1.75
CA PRO A 286 8.10 -2.45 -2.62
C PRO A 286 8.87 -3.73 -2.25
N ASP A 287 8.20 -4.88 -2.37
CA ASP A 287 8.81 -6.20 -2.17
C ASP A 287 9.66 -6.64 -3.38
N ILE A 288 9.34 -6.07 -4.58
CA ILE A 288 9.91 -6.50 -5.85
C ILE A 288 10.19 -5.28 -6.71
N TYR A 289 11.31 -5.33 -7.41
CA TYR A 289 11.68 -4.34 -8.43
C TYR A 289 11.64 -4.97 -9.82
N VAL A 290 11.09 -4.26 -10.79
CA VAL A 290 11.10 -4.62 -12.20
C VAL A 290 11.79 -3.51 -12.98
N TYR A 291 12.92 -3.84 -13.56
CA TYR A 291 13.72 -2.91 -14.36
C TYR A 291 13.72 -3.35 -15.81
N LYS A 292 13.80 -2.38 -16.72
CA LYS A 292 14.04 -2.65 -18.13
C LYS A 292 15.54 -2.58 -18.36
N VAL A 293 16.13 -3.70 -18.79
CA VAL A 293 17.53 -3.78 -19.21
C VAL A 293 17.52 -4.15 -20.69
N ASP A 294 18.02 -3.24 -21.51
CA ASP A 294 17.89 -3.32 -22.97
C ASP A 294 16.43 -3.50 -23.42
N ASP A 295 16.06 -4.65 -23.97
CA ASP A 295 14.69 -4.98 -24.39
C ASP A 295 13.99 -5.99 -23.48
N GLU A 296 14.63 -6.42 -22.40
CA GLU A 296 14.08 -7.40 -21.45
C GLU A 296 13.76 -6.77 -20.10
N TYR A 297 12.74 -7.32 -19.44
CA TYR A 297 12.39 -6.93 -18.09
C TYR A 297 13.02 -7.89 -17.10
N VAL A 298 13.86 -7.37 -16.22
CA VAL A 298 14.52 -8.11 -15.14
C VAL A 298 13.75 -7.89 -13.85
N VAL A 299 13.46 -8.98 -13.15
CA VAL A 299 12.79 -8.98 -11.84
C VAL A 299 13.85 -9.16 -10.76
N SER A 300 13.88 -8.28 -9.77
CA SER A 300 14.73 -8.39 -8.57
C SER A 300 13.86 -8.36 -7.33
N LEU A 301 14.18 -9.19 -6.34
CA LEU A 301 13.53 -9.14 -5.04
C LEU A 301 14.21 -8.11 -4.16
N ASN A 302 13.42 -7.40 -3.36
CA ASN A 302 13.95 -6.52 -2.34
C ASN A 302 14.34 -7.34 -1.10
N GLU A 303 15.63 -7.46 -0.86
CA GLU A 303 16.19 -8.17 0.29
C GLU A 303 16.65 -7.23 1.41
N GLU A 304 16.55 -5.92 1.21
CA GLU A 304 16.87 -4.92 2.24
C GLU A 304 16.07 -5.19 3.52
N GLU A 305 16.67 -5.01 4.67
CA GLU A 305 16.07 -5.23 6.00
C GLU A 305 15.62 -6.68 6.32
N MET A 306 15.79 -7.66 5.41
CA MET A 306 15.48 -9.05 5.74
C MET A 306 16.68 -9.70 6.45
N PRO A 307 16.52 -10.19 7.68
CA PRO A 307 17.61 -10.85 8.41
C PRO A 307 18.05 -12.12 7.66
N ASN A 308 19.36 -12.25 7.45
CA ASN A 308 19.96 -13.46 6.90
C ASN A 308 20.13 -14.49 8.01
N LEU A 309 19.37 -15.57 7.95
CA LEU A 309 19.34 -16.60 8.97
C LEU A 309 20.35 -17.70 8.68
N ARG A 310 21.10 -18.08 9.68
CA ARG A 310 21.94 -19.29 9.64
C ARG A 310 21.76 -20.14 10.89
N ILE A 311 22.17 -21.39 10.78
CA ILE A 311 22.25 -22.30 11.93
C ILE A 311 23.61 -22.11 12.59
N SER A 312 23.64 -21.90 13.89
CA SER A 312 24.85 -21.73 14.68
C SER A 312 25.81 -22.92 14.49
N PRO A 313 27.07 -22.67 14.05
CA PRO A 313 28.06 -23.73 13.88
C PRO A 313 28.35 -24.47 15.20
N TYR A 314 28.27 -23.77 16.32
CA TYR A 314 28.51 -24.32 17.64
C TYR A 314 27.58 -25.50 17.98
N TYR A 315 26.27 -25.32 17.78
CA TYR A 315 25.30 -26.39 18.03
C TYR A 315 25.41 -27.54 17.00
N LYS A 316 25.77 -27.23 15.76
CA LYS A 316 26.00 -28.21 14.70
C LYS A 316 27.18 -29.15 15.07
N GLU A 317 28.28 -28.58 15.61
CA GLU A 317 29.44 -29.36 16.08
C GLU A 317 29.15 -30.12 17.37
N ALA A 318 28.40 -29.55 18.31
CA ALA A 318 28.02 -30.21 19.56
C ALA A 318 27.21 -31.46 19.33
N VAL A 319 26.28 -31.46 18.36
CA VAL A 319 25.51 -32.64 17.97
C VAL A 319 26.37 -33.67 17.23
N LYS A 320 27.30 -33.24 16.36
CA LYS A 320 28.18 -34.11 15.57
C LYS A 320 29.22 -34.81 16.44
N ASN A 321 29.75 -34.13 17.44
CA ASN A 321 30.84 -34.63 18.29
C ASN A 321 30.35 -35.45 19.50
N GLY A 322 29.04 -35.64 19.70
CA GLY A 322 28.48 -36.51 20.72
C GLY A 322 28.75 -36.06 22.17
N LYS A 323 29.12 -34.77 22.39
CA LYS A 323 29.49 -34.23 23.71
C LYS A 323 28.30 -33.81 24.59
N ALA A 324 27.09 -33.77 24.03
CA ALA A 324 25.88 -33.38 24.75
C ALA A 324 25.16 -34.60 25.38
N PRO A 325 24.56 -34.45 26.57
CA PRO A 325 23.66 -35.47 27.14
C PRO A 325 22.53 -35.84 26.16
N ASP A 326 22.03 -37.08 26.22
CA ASP A 326 21.06 -37.57 25.24
C ASP A 326 19.77 -36.71 25.19
N GLU A 327 19.27 -36.25 26.32
CA GLU A 327 18.10 -35.34 26.40
C GLU A 327 18.38 -33.99 25.73
N ALA A 328 19.54 -33.40 25.97
CA ALA A 328 19.93 -32.14 25.33
C ALA A 328 20.12 -32.30 23.82
N ARG A 329 20.59 -33.46 23.38
CA ARG A 329 20.78 -33.80 21.96
C ARG A 329 19.46 -33.90 21.21
N GLU A 330 18.45 -34.55 21.78
CA GLU A 330 17.11 -34.60 21.19
C GLU A 330 16.47 -33.19 21.04
N PHE A 331 16.59 -32.36 22.10
CA PHE A 331 16.09 -31.00 22.06
C PHE A 331 16.78 -30.15 20.98
N ILE A 332 18.13 -30.21 20.92
CA ILE A 332 18.88 -29.46 19.87
C ILE A 332 18.49 -29.96 18.48
N GLN A 333 18.33 -31.27 18.27
CA GLN A 333 17.91 -31.81 16.99
C GLN A 333 16.51 -31.38 16.58
N GLU A 334 15.56 -31.29 17.52
CA GLU A 334 14.23 -30.80 17.25
C GLU A 334 14.27 -29.31 16.85
N LYS A 335 15.00 -28.48 17.60
CA LYS A 335 15.20 -27.05 17.30
C LYS A 335 15.94 -26.84 15.98
N MET A 336 16.93 -27.65 15.65
CA MET A 336 17.58 -27.64 14.33
C MET A 336 16.61 -27.96 13.19
N LYS A 337 15.74 -28.95 13.35
CA LYS A 337 14.73 -29.29 12.33
C LYS A 337 13.76 -28.12 12.11
N SER A 338 13.31 -27.47 13.20
CA SER A 338 12.45 -26.28 13.12
C SER A 338 13.17 -25.13 12.40
N ALA A 339 14.42 -24.86 12.74
CA ALA A 339 15.24 -23.83 12.11
C ALA A 339 15.41 -24.06 10.60
N LEU A 340 15.80 -25.29 10.23
CA LEU A 340 15.94 -25.68 8.81
C LEU A 340 14.64 -25.53 8.03
N TRP A 341 13.53 -25.95 8.64
CA TRP A 341 12.22 -25.82 8.04
C TRP A 341 11.85 -24.34 7.79
N LEU A 342 12.11 -23.46 8.77
CA LEU A 342 11.86 -22.02 8.65
C LEU A 342 12.66 -21.40 7.51
N ILE A 343 13.98 -21.63 7.48
CA ILE A 343 14.87 -21.13 6.43
C ILE A 343 14.39 -21.60 5.06
N LYS A 344 14.10 -22.91 4.91
CA LYS A 344 13.59 -23.49 3.66
C LYS A 344 12.25 -22.86 3.25
N SER A 345 11.36 -22.59 4.20
CA SER A 345 10.07 -21.98 3.93
C SER A 345 10.22 -20.53 3.42
N ILE A 346 11.17 -19.77 3.98
CA ILE A 346 11.50 -18.41 3.53
C ILE A 346 12.06 -18.44 2.11
N HIS A 347 13.01 -19.34 1.82
CA HIS A 347 13.55 -19.49 0.46
C HIS A 347 12.48 -19.90 -0.55
N GLN A 348 11.62 -20.84 -0.19
CA GLN A 348 10.53 -21.26 -1.08
C GLN A 348 9.55 -20.12 -1.33
N ARG A 349 9.25 -19.28 -0.32
CA ARG A 349 8.47 -18.06 -0.48
C ARG A 349 9.12 -17.10 -1.48
N LYS A 350 10.42 -16.78 -1.31
CA LYS A 350 11.18 -15.92 -2.24
C LYS A 350 11.11 -16.46 -3.67
N LYS A 351 11.39 -17.74 -3.87
CA LYS A 351 11.33 -18.40 -5.18
C LYS A 351 9.94 -18.37 -5.80
N THR A 352 8.89 -18.55 -5.00
CA THR A 352 7.51 -18.51 -5.48
C THR A 352 7.11 -17.10 -5.90
N ILE A 353 7.41 -16.09 -5.08
CA ILE A 353 7.15 -14.67 -5.39
C ILE A 353 7.85 -14.28 -6.69
N PHE A 354 9.14 -14.64 -6.84
CA PHE A 354 9.92 -14.37 -8.04
C PHE A 354 9.29 -14.99 -9.31
N LYS A 355 8.97 -16.29 -9.29
CA LYS A 355 8.34 -16.99 -10.42
C LYS A 355 6.99 -16.38 -10.81
N VAL A 356 6.14 -16.07 -9.82
CA VAL A 356 4.83 -15.47 -10.04
C VAL A 356 4.98 -14.08 -10.68
N THR A 357 5.90 -13.26 -10.17
CA THR A 357 6.15 -11.93 -10.75
C THR A 357 6.73 -12.02 -12.15
N GLN A 358 7.66 -12.93 -12.39
CA GLN A 358 8.22 -13.15 -13.74
C GLN A 358 7.13 -13.55 -14.74
N SER A 359 6.19 -14.41 -14.35
CA SER A 359 5.03 -14.78 -15.17
C SER A 359 4.12 -13.57 -15.43
N ILE A 360 3.80 -12.76 -14.40
CA ILE A 360 3.01 -11.54 -14.57
C ILE A 360 3.70 -10.57 -15.54
N VAL A 361 5.00 -10.33 -15.40
CA VAL A 361 5.79 -9.45 -16.28
C VAL A 361 5.74 -9.94 -17.73
N LYS A 362 5.85 -11.25 -17.96
CA LYS A 362 5.74 -11.88 -19.29
C LYS A 362 4.38 -11.59 -19.95
N PHE A 363 3.28 -11.70 -19.21
CA PHE A 363 1.94 -11.42 -19.73
C PHE A 363 1.66 -9.92 -19.92
N GLN A 364 2.24 -9.05 -19.07
CA GLN A 364 1.95 -7.62 -19.00
C GLN A 364 3.02 -6.71 -19.66
N ARG A 365 3.79 -7.22 -20.63
CA ARG A 365 4.82 -6.42 -21.34
C ARG A 365 4.29 -5.12 -21.92
N GLU A 366 3.10 -5.16 -22.54
CA GLU A 366 2.50 -3.96 -23.16
C GLU A 366 2.11 -2.90 -22.13
N PHE A 367 1.70 -3.31 -20.92
CA PHE A 367 1.46 -2.40 -19.81
C PHE A 367 2.76 -1.72 -19.36
N LEU A 368 3.84 -2.49 -19.22
CA LEU A 368 5.13 -1.97 -18.77
C LEU A 368 5.73 -0.98 -19.76
N ASP A 369 5.54 -1.18 -21.08
CA ASP A 369 6.03 -0.30 -22.12
C ASP A 369 5.13 0.93 -22.35
N LYS A 370 3.80 0.76 -22.37
CA LYS A 370 2.84 1.76 -22.86
C LYS A 370 1.92 2.35 -21.76
N GLY A 371 1.98 1.79 -20.54
CA GLY A 371 1.22 2.25 -19.40
C GLY A 371 -0.15 1.61 -19.20
N ILE A 372 -0.92 2.14 -18.25
CA ILE A 372 -2.17 1.58 -17.71
C ILE A 372 -3.24 1.30 -18.79
N ALA A 373 -3.28 2.11 -19.84
CA ALA A 373 -4.25 1.95 -20.92
C ALA A 373 -4.13 0.62 -21.68
N TYR A 374 -2.96 -0.02 -21.64
CA TYR A 374 -2.64 -1.27 -22.34
C TYR A 374 -2.59 -2.49 -21.41
N LEU A 375 -3.14 -2.36 -20.20
CA LEU A 375 -3.24 -3.48 -19.28
C LEU A 375 -4.10 -4.59 -19.90
N LYS A 376 -3.53 -5.80 -20.00
CA LYS A 376 -4.25 -7.00 -20.44
C LYS A 376 -5.00 -7.63 -19.28
N PRO A 377 -6.21 -8.14 -19.49
CA PRO A 377 -6.89 -8.92 -18.47
C PRO A 377 -6.09 -10.20 -18.20
N LEU A 378 -5.84 -10.49 -16.94
CA LEU A 378 -5.11 -11.66 -16.49
C LEU A 378 -5.90 -12.34 -15.38
N VAL A 379 -6.09 -13.64 -15.49
CA VAL A 379 -6.78 -14.44 -14.48
C VAL A 379 -5.74 -15.20 -13.66
N LEU A 380 -6.03 -15.44 -12.38
CA LEU A 380 -5.13 -16.21 -11.50
C LEU A 380 -4.78 -17.59 -12.09
N ARG A 381 -5.70 -18.18 -12.82
CA ARG A 381 -5.54 -19.48 -13.47
C ARG A 381 -4.44 -19.46 -14.54
N ASP A 382 -4.33 -18.41 -15.33
CA ASP A 382 -3.34 -18.32 -16.42
C ASP A 382 -1.92 -18.33 -15.85
N VAL A 383 -1.70 -17.58 -14.74
CA VAL A 383 -0.42 -17.56 -14.03
C VAL A 383 -0.18 -18.89 -13.31
N ALA A 384 -1.22 -19.52 -12.76
CA ALA A 384 -1.13 -20.81 -12.09
C ALA A 384 -0.68 -21.93 -13.06
N GLU A 385 -1.20 -21.94 -14.30
CA GLU A 385 -0.80 -22.86 -15.37
C GLU A 385 0.64 -22.60 -15.84
N ASP A 386 1.07 -21.33 -16.02
CA ASP A 386 2.44 -21.00 -16.45
C ASP A 386 3.50 -21.34 -15.37
N VAL A 387 3.18 -21.14 -14.09
CA VAL A 387 4.11 -21.42 -12.96
C VAL A 387 4.03 -22.88 -12.48
N GLY A 388 2.99 -23.61 -12.84
CA GLY A 388 2.75 -24.99 -12.39
C GLY A 388 2.33 -25.08 -10.91
N MET A 389 1.53 -24.11 -10.42
CA MET A 389 1.05 -24.05 -9.04
C MET A 389 -0.47 -23.93 -8.97
N HIS A 390 -1.05 -24.21 -7.79
CA HIS A 390 -2.49 -24.06 -7.60
C HIS A 390 -2.89 -22.58 -7.53
N GLU A 391 -4.06 -22.22 -8.07
CA GLU A 391 -4.61 -20.85 -8.10
C GLU A 391 -4.68 -20.20 -6.70
N SER A 392 -5.05 -20.99 -5.68
CA SER A 392 -5.07 -20.50 -4.30
C SER A 392 -3.70 -20.06 -3.77
N THR A 393 -2.62 -20.66 -4.25
CA THR A 393 -1.24 -20.28 -3.88
C THR A 393 -0.89 -18.95 -4.51
N ILE A 394 -1.21 -18.77 -5.80
CA ILE A 394 -1.00 -17.49 -6.52
C ILE A 394 -1.77 -16.36 -5.82
N SER A 395 -3.05 -16.59 -5.49
CA SER A 395 -3.88 -15.60 -4.77
C SER A 395 -3.27 -15.18 -3.43
N ARG A 396 -2.71 -16.12 -2.66
CA ARG A 396 -2.06 -15.84 -1.37
C ARG A 396 -0.76 -15.06 -1.53
N VAL A 397 0.03 -15.41 -2.54
CA VAL A 397 1.32 -14.78 -2.82
C VAL A 397 1.14 -13.34 -3.31
N THR A 398 0.10 -13.07 -4.09
CA THR A 398 -0.14 -11.75 -4.69
C THR A 398 -0.85 -10.74 -3.78
N SER A 399 -1.42 -11.19 -2.66
CA SER A 399 -2.08 -10.31 -1.69
C SER A 399 -1.04 -9.57 -0.84
N ASN A 400 -1.26 -8.27 -0.61
CA ASN A 400 -0.42 -7.39 0.21
C ASN A 400 1.07 -7.39 -0.21
N LYS A 401 1.35 -7.50 -1.51
CA LYS A 401 2.69 -7.43 -2.08
C LYS A 401 2.76 -6.34 -3.13
N TYR A 402 3.78 -5.50 -3.04
CA TYR A 402 3.98 -4.37 -3.92
C TYR A 402 5.16 -4.59 -4.85
N VAL A 403 4.97 -4.19 -6.10
CA VAL A 403 6.00 -4.23 -7.14
C VAL A 403 6.27 -2.82 -7.64
N HIS A 404 7.53 -2.45 -7.70
CA HIS A 404 7.98 -1.23 -8.36
C HIS A 404 8.22 -1.53 -9.83
N THR A 405 7.52 -0.81 -10.70
CA THR A 405 7.64 -0.91 -12.15
C THR A 405 8.05 0.43 -12.74
N PRO A 406 8.52 0.51 -14.00
CA PRO A 406 8.78 1.79 -14.66
C PRO A 406 7.57 2.73 -14.73
N GLN A 407 6.35 2.19 -14.58
CA GLN A 407 5.10 2.95 -14.57
C GLN A 407 4.65 3.39 -13.17
N GLY A 408 5.38 3.00 -12.12
CA GLY A 408 5.07 3.28 -10.72
C GLY A 408 4.97 2.04 -9.84
N ILE A 409 4.55 2.24 -8.59
CA ILE A 409 4.36 1.17 -7.61
C ILE A 409 2.93 0.65 -7.68
N PHE A 410 2.78 -0.66 -7.81
CA PHE A 410 1.47 -1.33 -7.87
C PHE A 410 1.43 -2.53 -6.95
N GLU A 411 0.26 -2.84 -6.39
CA GLU A 411 0.02 -4.13 -5.74
C GLU A 411 0.01 -5.24 -6.80
N LEU A 412 0.60 -6.43 -6.53
CA LEU A 412 0.56 -7.56 -7.48
C LEU A 412 -0.87 -7.97 -7.84
N LYS A 413 -1.81 -7.80 -6.92
CA LYS A 413 -3.23 -8.07 -7.15
C LYS A 413 -3.87 -7.15 -8.21
N TYR A 414 -3.32 -5.97 -8.44
CA TYR A 414 -3.80 -5.01 -9.45
C TYR A 414 -3.79 -5.57 -10.86
N PHE A 415 -2.83 -6.45 -11.19
CA PHE A 415 -2.71 -7.06 -12.51
C PHE A 415 -3.80 -8.09 -12.80
N PHE A 416 -4.45 -8.63 -11.78
CA PHE A 416 -5.55 -9.58 -11.92
C PHE A 416 -6.87 -8.82 -12.01
N SER A 417 -7.28 -8.55 -13.24
CA SER A 417 -8.52 -7.83 -13.53
C SER A 417 -9.43 -8.63 -14.45
N THR A 418 -10.73 -8.52 -14.17
CA THR A 418 -11.76 -9.17 -15.01
C THR A 418 -11.73 -8.56 -16.40
N GLY A 419 -11.74 -9.41 -17.43
CA GLY A 419 -11.85 -9.01 -18.81
C GLY A 419 -13.26 -8.51 -19.16
N LEU A 420 -13.32 -7.51 -20.03
CA LEU A 420 -14.56 -7.03 -20.64
C LEU A 420 -14.57 -7.44 -22.11
N PRO A 421 -15.66 -8.06 -22.59
CA PRO A 421 -15.73 -8.55 -23.96
C PRO A 421 -15.71 -7.42 -24.98
N ARG A 422 -14.96 -7.62 -26.07
CA ARG A 422 -14.93 -6.75 -27.25
C ARG A 422 -15.96 -7.20 -28.31
N ARG A 423 -16.38 -6.25 -29.17
CA ARG A 423 -17.24 -6.54 -30.29
C ARG A 423 -16.56 -7.28 -31.43
N ASP A 424 -15.25 -7.07 -31.59
CA ASP A 424 -14.46 -7.54 -32.74
C ASP A 424 -13.92 -8.96 -32.58
N GLY A 425 -14.23 -9.67 -31.46
CA GLY A 425 -13.57 -10.95 -31.15
C GLY A 425 -12.10 -10.83 -30.81
N ALA A 426 -11.57 -9.60 -30.67
CA ALA A 426 -10.23 -9.32 -30.19
C ALA A 426 -10.12 -9.62 -28.69
N PRO A 427 -8.88 -9.78 -28.14
CA PRO A 427 -8.68 -10.05 -26.73
C PRO A 427 -9.45 -9.09 -25.83
N GLU A 428 -10.00 -9.60 -24.74
CA GLU A 428 -10.71 -8.82 -23.73
C GLU A 428 -9.88 -7.64 -23.22
N VAL A 429 -10.55 -6.59 -22.74
CA VAL A 429 -9.91 -5.39 -22.19
C VAL A 429 -10.06 -5.40 -20.67
N ALA A 430 -8.98 -5.10 -19.95
CA ALA A 430 -9.02 -5.02 -18.50
C ALA A 430 -9.94 -3.91 -18.01
N SER A 431 -10.68 -4.16 -16.94
CA SER A 431 -11.60 -3.18 -16.34
C SER A 431 -10.88 -1.88 -15.91
N GLN A 432 -9.62 -1.95 -15.50
CA GLN A 432 -8.81 -0.80 -15.12
C GLN A 432 -8.44 0.07 -16.33
N SER A 433 -8.09 -0.54 -17.47
CA SER A 433 -7.83 0.19 -18.71
C SER A 433 -9.06 0.99 -19.17
N VAL A 434 -10.27 0.42 -18.96
CA VAL A 434 -11.52 1.13 -19.29
C VAL A 434 -11.79 2.28 -18.34
N LYS A 435 -11.53 2.14 -17.04
CA LYS A 435 -11.62 3.25 -16.07
C LYS A 435 -10.68 4.40 -16.46
N GLU A 436 -9.44 4.08 -16.82
CA GLU A 436 -8.48 5.09 -17.24
C GLU A 436 -8.93 5.82 -18.52
N LYS A 437 -9.49 5.09 -19.49
CA LYS A 437 -10.08 5.71 -20.68
C LYS A 437 -11.25 6.64 -20.35
N ILE A 438 -12.15 6.22 -19.45
CA ILE A 438 -13.26 7.07 -18.98
C ILE A 438 -12.71 8.33 -18.29
N LYS A 439 -11.68 8.19 -17.46
CA LYS A 439 -11.04 9.33 -16.79
C LYS A 439 -10.48 10.33 -17.80
N ARG A 440 -9.71 9.86 -18.78
CA ARG A 440 -9.15 10.71 -19.86
C ARG A 440 -10.23 11.39 -20.70
N LEU A 441 -11.32 10.67 -21.02
CA LEU A 441 -12.46 11.26 -21.75
C LEU A 441 -13.11 12.39 -20.96
N ILE A 442 -13.24 12.24 -19.66
CA ILE A 442 -13.82 13.26 -18.77
C ILE A 442 -12.84 14.43 -18.58
N GLU A 443 -11.54 14.20 -18.48
CA GLU A 443 -10.52 15.23 -18.38
C GLU A 443 -10.43 16.09 -19.67
N SER A 444 -10.73 15.49 -20.82
CA SER A 444 -10.73 16.17 -22.13
C SER A 444 -12.08 16.74 -22.52
N GLU A 445 -13.13 16.65 -21.66
CA GLU A 445 -14.47 17.13 -21.98
C GLU A 445 -14.59 18.66 -21.91
N ASP A 446 -15.55 19.21 -22.69
CA ASP A 446 -15.93 20.62 -22.60
C ASP A 446 -16.72 20.87 -21.30
N PRO A 447 -16.27 21.75 -20.40
CA PRO A 447 -16.98 22.08 -19.16
C PRO A 447 -18.41 22.60 -19.36
N VAL A 448 -18.71 23.20 -20.52
CA VAL A 448 -20.05 23.72 -20.86
C VAL A 448 -21.00 22.59 -21.27
N LYS A 449 -20.47 21.54 -21.92
CA LYS A 449 -21.24 20.39 -22.41
C LYS A 449 -20.60 19.06 -22.00
N PRO A 450 -20.59 18.73 -20.70
CA PRO A 450 -19.97 17.51 -20.22
C PRO A 450 -20.67 16.27 -20.79
N TYR A 451 -19.88 15.22 -21.08
CA TYR A 451 -20.41 13.96 -21.61
C TYR A 451 -21.34 13.27 -20.61
N SER A 452 -22.51 12.89 -21.06
CA SER A 452 -23.40 12.02 -20.30
C SER A 452 -22.89 10.58 -20.31
N ASP A 453 -23.24 9.81 -19.28
CA ASP A 453 -22.84 8.38 -19.20
C ASP A 453 -23.27 7.60 -20.48
N LYS A 454 -24.34 8.02 -21.17
CA LYS A 454 -24.79 7.43 -22.45
C LYS A 454 -23.82 7.76 -23.59
N GLN A 455 -23.37 9.04 -23.69
CA GLN A 455 -22.39 9.45 -24.70
C GLN A 455 -21.04 8.77 -24.49
N ILE A 456 -20.61 8.61 -23.23
CA ILE A 456 -19.38 7.86 -22.90
C ILE A 456 -19.49 6.41 -23.39
N VAL A 457 -20.66 5.74 -23.23
CA VAL A 457 -20.89 4.40 -23.78
C VAL A 457 -20.78 4.40 -25.30
N GLU A 458 -21.34 5.42 -25.99
CA GLU A 458 -21.29 5.53 -27.45
C GLU A 458 -19.85 5.76 -27.95
N ILE A 459 -19.04 6.56 -27.24
CA ILE A 459 -17.62 6.77 -27.55
C ILE A 459 -16.83 5.49 -27.34
N LEU A 460 -17.01 4.80 -26.22
CA LEU A 460 -16.35 3.52 -25.94
C LEU A 460 -16.79 2.42 -26.90
N ALA A 461 -18.03 2.48 -27.42
CA ALA A 461 -18.51 1.56 -28.44
C ALA A 461 -17.82 1.77 -29.80
N LYS A 462 -17.35 3.00 -30.13
CA LYS A 462 -16.50 3.26 -31.30
C LYS A 462 -15.11 2.63 -31.15
N ASP A 463 -14.62 2.55 -29.90
CA ASP A 463 -13.39 1.83 -29.55
C ASP A 463 -13.61 0.30 -29.43
N ASN A 464 -14.73 -0.20 -29.90
CA ASN A 464 -15.15 -1.62 -29.88
C ASN A 464 -15.31 -2.23 -28.46
N ILE A 465 -15.47 -1.41 -27.44
CA ILE A 465 -15.65 -1.85 -26.07
C ILE A 465 -17.15 -1.89 -25.74
N LYS A 466 -17.69 -3.07 -25.41
CA LYS A 466 -19.10 -3.22 -25.06
C LYS A 466 -19.33 -3.06 -23.56
N ILE A 467 -19.89 -1.91 -23.16
CA ILE A 467 -20.18 -1.63 -21.75
C ILE A 467 -21.60 -1.11 -21.59
N ALA A 468 -22.27 -1.50 -20.49
CA ALA A 468 -23.57 -0.97 -20.13
C ALA A 468 -23.45 0.41 -19.47
N ARG A 469 -24.45 1.29 -19.66
CA ARG A 469 -24.53 2.61 -19.01
C ARG A 469 -24.37 2.52 -17.48
N ARG A 470 -24.99 1.51 -16.86
CA ARG A 470 -24.89 1.30 -15.39
C ARG A 470 -23.45 1.02 -14.95
N THR A 471 -22.68 0.31 -15.75
CA THR A 471 -21.27 0.00 -15.46
C THR A 471 -20.39 1.24 -15.58
N VAL A 472 -20.66 2.11 -16.58
CA VAL A 472 -19.95 3.41 -16.70
C VAL A 472 -20.26 4.30 -15.50
N ALA A 473 -21.54 4.40 -15.09
CA ALA A 473 -21.91 5.15 -13.89
C ALA A 473 -21.20 4.61 -12.62
N LYS A 474 -21.18 3.26 -12.44
CA LYS A 474 -20.46 2.63 -11.32
C LYS A 474 -18.96 2.94 -11.34
N TYR A 475 -18.31 2.89 -12.50
CA TYR A 475 -16.88 3.19 -12.61
C TYR A 475 -16.60 4.66 -12.32
N ARG A 476 -17.44 5.58 -12.84
CA ARG A 476 -17.34 7.00 -12.55
C ARG A 476 -17.48 7.28 -11.06
N ASP A 477 -18.48 6.70 -10.39
CA ASP A 477 -18.72 6.87 -8.96
C ASP A 477 -17.54 6.31 -8.12
N LEU A 478 -16.96 5.17 -8.53
CA LEU A 478 -15.76 4.60 -7.89
C LEU A 478 -14.52 5.50 -8.03
N MET A 479 -14.46 6.33 -9.08
CA MET A 479 -13.38 7.32 -9.29
C MET A 479 -13.67 8.66 -8.60
N GLY A 480 -14.80 8.80 -7.88
CA GLY A 480 -15.20 10.05 -7.24
C GLY A 480 -15.64 11.16 -8.20
N ILE A 481 -15.92 10.82 -9.47
CA ILE A 481 -16.29 11.80 -10.49
C ILE A 481 -17.79 12.06 -10.47
N LEU A 482 -18.18 13.34 -10.38
CA LEU A 482 -19.57 13.78 -10.33
C LEU A 482 -20.34 13.47 -11.64
N PRO A 483 -21.68 13.28 -11.60
CA PRO A 483 -22.50 13.12 -12.78
C PRO A 483 -22.47 14.35 -13.71
N SER A 484 -22.72 14.15 -15.00
CA SER A 484 -22.67 15.22 -16.02
C SER A 484 -23.51 16.46 -15.66
N SER A 485 -24.64 16.28 -14.97
CA SER A 485 -25.48 17.39 -14.49
C SER A 485 -24.78 18.32 -13.49
N ARG A 486 -23.92 17.76 -12.64
CA ARG A 486 -23.16 18.51 -11.62
C ARG A 486 -21.81 19.02 -12.14
N ARG A 487 -21.26 18.41 -13.20
CA ARG A 487 -20.04 18.87 -13.86
C ARG A 487 -20.23 20.05 -14.80
N LYS A 488 -21.49 20.29 -15.23
CA LYS A 488 -21.81 21.35 -16.17
C LYS A 488 -21.54 22.72 -15.55
N ARG A 489 -20.63 23.49 -16.17
CA ARG A 489 -20.38 24.90 -15.83
C ARG A 489 -21.22 25.78 -16.73
N PRO A 490 -21.83 26.87 -16.23
CA PRO A 490 -22.46 27.86 -17.08
C PRO A 490 -21.40 28.49 -17.99
N LYS A 491 -21.82 28.91 -19.19
CA LYS A 491 -20.94 29.64 -20.11
C LYS A 491 -20.78 31.04 -19.52
N VAL A 492 -19.55 31.37 -19.07
CA VAL A 492 -19.19 32.74 -18.68
C VAL A 492 -18.91 33.55 -19.92
#